data_c9343f8fbea8b4f8aff31b87d2ade7d0
#
_entry.id   c9343f8fbea8b4f8aff31b87d2ade7d0
#
_cell.length_a   1.000
_cell.length_b   1.000
_cell.length_c   1.000
_cell.angle_alpha   90.00
_cell.angle_beta   90.00
_cell.angle_gamma   90.00
#
_symmetry.space_group_name_H-M   'P 1'
#
loop_
_entity.id
_entity.type
_entity.pdbx_description
1 polymer ?
#
loop_
_entity_poly.entity_id
_entity_poly.type
_entity_poly.pdbx_seq_one_letter_code
_entity_poly.pdbx_strand_id
1 'polypeptide(L)'
;MSIETRLKFPIDEVPKYGIFHQINKQIHWIRMPLPMSLNHVNLWTVGDKDNLTLIDTGMQLDDTMKLWKALIKKEKLSIKNVIATHMHPDHIGLAGWFVKKYNSNFSMSRTDYLQCRILS
;
A
#
# COMPACT_ATOMS: atom_id res chain seq x y z
N MET A 1 -3.07 17.06 33.02
CA MET A 1 -2.78 15.80 32.33
C MET A 1 -2.20 16.09 30.98
N SER A 2 -1.04 15.56 30.66
CA SER A 2 -0.41 15.80 29.38
C SER A 2 -1.19 15.06 28.27
N ILE A 3 -1.05 15.55 27.03
CA ILE A 3 -1.69 14.94 25.86
C ILE A 3 -1.21 13.49 25.66
N GLU A 4 0.03 13.21 26.02
CA GLU A 4 0.65 11.88 25.90
C GLU A 4 -0.08 10.82 26.72
N THR A 5 -0.63 11.17 27.88
CA THR A 5 -1.37 10.23 28.72
C THR A 5 -2.74 9.86 28.13
N ARG A 6 -3.22 10.62 27.14
CA ARG A 6 -4.49 10.37 26.46
C ARG A 6 -4.33 9.59 25.16
N LEU A 7 -3.12 9.57 24.59
CA LEU A 7 -2.83 8.89 23.35
C LEU A 7 -2.42 7.46 23.63
N LYS A 8 -2.95 6.55 22.82
CA LYS A 8 -2.56 5.15 22.85
C LYS A 8 -1.82 4.82 21.58
N PHE A 9 -0.66 4.18 21.71
CA PHE A 9 0.14 3.71 20.59
C PHE A 9 0.12 2.18 20.60
N PRO A 10 -0.87 1.55 19.94
CA PRO A 10 -1.05 0.10 20.03
C PRO A 10 0.08 -0.69 19.36
N ILE A 11 0.93 -0.04 18.57
CA ILE A 11 2.05 -0.66 17.88
C ILE A 11 3.33 0.07 18.31
N ASP A 12 4.18 -0.61 19.06
CA ASP A 12 5.41 -0.02 19.59
C ASP A 12 6.54 -0.01 18.57
N GLU A 13 6.57 -1.01 17.67
CA GLU A 13 7.63 -1.17 16.70
C GLU A 13 7.13 -0.91 15.28
N VAL A 14 7.97 -0.24 14.49
CA VAL A 14 7.69 0.02 13.09
C VAL A 14 8.14 -1.20 12.29
N PRO A 15 7.25 -1.84 11.49
CA PRO A 15 7.64 -3.00 10.69
C PRO A 15 8.68 -2.63 9.63
N LYS A 16 9.50 -3.61 9.27
CA LYS A 16 10.43 -3.48 8.15
C LYS A 16 9.66 -3.40 6.83
N TYR A 17 10.34 -2.95 5.78
CA TYR A 17 9.74 -2.86 4.46
C TYR A 17 9.30 -4.23 3.95
N GLY A 18 8.15 -4.26 3.28
CA GLY A 18 7.65 -5.47 2.64
C GLY A 18 7.16 -6.54 3.60
N ILE A 19 6.78 -6.19 4.82
CA ILE A 19 6.24 -7.11 5.82
C ILE A 19 4.71 -6.94 5.88
N PHE A 20 4.01 -8.05 5.90
CA PHE A 20 2.55 -8.09 6.04
C PHE A 20 2.18 -8.03 7.52
N HIS A 21 2.19 -6.81 8.08
CA HIS A 21 2.03 -6.59 9.51
C HIS A 21 0.56 -6.51 9.89
N GLN A 22 0.09 -7.49 10.67
CA GLN A 22 -1.31 -7.56 11.07
C GLN A 22 -1.66 -6.50 12.13
N ILE A 23 -2.68 -5.70 11.84
CA ILE A 23 -3.25 -4.74 12.79
C ILE A 23 -4.44 -5.39 13.51
N ASN A 24 -5.32 -6.04 12.74
CA ASN A 24 -6.41 -6.86 13.24
C ASN A 24 -6.72 -7.96 12.22
N LYS A 25 -7.81 -8.71 12.40
CA LYS A 25 -8.12 -9.83 11.51
C LYS A 25 -8.23 -9.46 10.04
N GLN A 26 -8.68 -8.24 9.74
CA GLN A 26 -8.99 -7.81 8.37
C GLN A 26 -8.06 -6.75 7.83
N ILE A 27 -7.22 -6.13 8.67
CA ILE A 27 -6.39 -4.99 8.26
C ILE A 27 -4.92 -5.31 8.50
N HIS A 28 -4.10 -5.10 7.47
CA HIS A 28 -2.65 -5.22 7.54
C HIS A 28 -1.99 -3.93 7.09
N TRP A 29 -0.86 -3.63 7.70
CA TRP A 29 -0.02 -2.48 7.41
C TRP A 29 1.24 -2.96 6.69
N ILE A 30 1.56 -2.31 5.57
CA ILE A 30 2.75 -2.62 4.77
C ILE A 30 3.50 -1.32 4.54
N ARG A 31 4.79 -1.31 4.86
CA ARG A 31 5.65 -0.17 4.57
C ARG A 31 6.49 -0.46 3.34
N MET A 32 6.63 0.53 2.47
CA MET A 32 7.50 0.46 1.29
C MET A 32 8.46 1.63 1.28
N PRO A 33 9.67 1.48 0.71
CA PRO A 33 10.66 2.53 0.71
C PRO A 33 10.37 3.63 -0.31
N LEU A 34 10.83 4.84 -0.02
CA LEU A 34 10.85 5.97 -0.95
C LEU A 34 12.27 6.54 -1.02
N PRO A 35 12.72 7.03 -2.20
CA PRO A 35 14.08 7.54 -2.40
C PRO A 35 14.18 9.04 -2.10
N MET A 36 13.61 9.51 -1.00
CA MET A 36 13.57 10.94 -0.67
C MET A 36 13.62 11.15 0.85
N SER A 37 13.54 12.38 1.31
CA SER A 37 13.56 12.73 2.74
C SER A 37 12.47 12.02 3.51
N LEU A 38 11.25 12.01 2.99
CA LEU A 38 10.22 11.09 3.44
C LEU A 38 10.56 9.72 2.85
N ASN A 39 11.17 8.87 3.66
CA ASN A 39 11.83 7.65 3.18
C ASN A 39 10.92 6.43 3.13
N HIS A 40 9.64 6.58 3.43
CA HIS A 40 8.69 5.47 3.41
C HIS A 40 7.28 5.94 3.09
N VAL A 41 6.46 5.00 2.64
CA VAL A 41 5.02 5.16 2.48
C VAL A 41 4.32 4.02 3.22
N ASN A 42 3.22 4.35 3.86
CA ASN A 42 2.38 3.39 4.56
C ASN A 42 1.25 2.94 3.64
N LEU A 43 1.14 1.65 3.47
CA LEU A 43 0.13 1.02 2.63
C LEU A 43 -0.71 0.09 3.50
N TRP A 44 -1.93 -0.15 3.08
CA TRP A 44 -2.88 -0.92 3.88
C TRP A 44 -3.58 -1.96 3.02
N THR A 45 -3.87 -3.12 3.62
CA THR A 45 -4.76 -4.09 2.98
C THR A 45 -5.96 -4.35 3.87
N VAL A 46 -7.09 -4.61 3.23
CA VAL A 46 -8.35 -4.96 3.89
C VAL A 46 -8.87 -6.27 3.31
N GLY A 47 -9.25 -7.19 4.16
CA GLY A 47 -9.83 -8.47 3.75
C GLY A 47 -8.96 -9.68 4.06
N ASP A 48 -9.38 -10.83 3.56
CA ASP A 48 -8.66 -12.08 3.72
C ASP A 48 -7.57 -12.23 2.64
N LYS A 49 -6.57 -13.09 2.91
CA LYS A 49 -5.43 -13.29 2.00
C LYS A 49 -5.85 -13.68 0.58
N ASP A 50 -6.97 -14.37 0.42
CA ASP A 50 -7.48 -14.81 -0.87
C ASP A 50 -8.36 -13.78 -1.57
N ASN A 51 -8.68 -12.68 -0.90
CA ASN A 51 -9.52 -11.61 -1.46
C ASN A 51 -9.18 -10.27 -0.82
N LEU A 52 -7.98 -9.77 -1.11
CA LEU A 52 -7.49 -8.53 -0.54
C LEU A 52 -7.82 -7.32 -1.40
N THR A 53 -8.15 -6.22 -0.71
CA THR A 53 -8.16 -4.88 -1.28
C THR A 53 -6.93 -4.14 -0.77
N LEU A 54 -6.08 -3.72 -1.68
CA LEU A 54 -4.88 -2.93 -1.38
C LEU A 54 -5.22 -1.44 -1.51
N ILE A 55 -4.89 -0.68 -0.48
CA ILE A 55 -5.06 0.77 -0.47
C ILE A 55 -3.70 1.41 -0.64
N ASP A 56 -3.48 2.03 -1.78
CA ASP A 56 -2.22 2.57 -2.28
C ASP A 56 -1.17 1.49 -2.52
N THR A 57 -0.20 1.77 -3.38
CA THR A 57 0.67 0.72 -3.94
C THR A 57 2.16 0.93 -3.68
N GLY A 58 2.56 2.13 -3.34
CA GLY A 58 3.96 2.51 -3.33
C GLY A 58 4.41 3.10 -4.66
N MET A 59 5.62 3.62 -4.68
CA MET A 59 6.22 4.22 -5.87
C MET A 59 6.72 3.12 -6.82
N GLN A 60 6.71 3.40 -8.11
CA GLN A 60 7.21 2.47 -9.13
C GLN A 60 8.74 2.43 -9.10
N LEU A 61 9.27 1.61 -8.22
CA LEU A 61 10.70 1.37 -8.03
C LEU A 61 10.98 -0.13 -8.15
N ASP A 62 12.13 -0.48 -8.69
CA ASP A 62 12.52 -1.91 -8.81
C ASP A 62 12.53 -2.61 -7.46
N ASP A 63 13.06 -1.95 -6.43
CA ASP A 63 13.11 -2.51 -5.08
C ASP A 63 11.71 -2.76 -4.51
N THR A 64 10.79 -1.82 -4.73
CA THR A 64 9.40 -1.97 -4.26
C THR A 64 8.70 -3.12 -4.98
N MET A 65 8.91 -3.25 -6.28
CA MET A 65 8.36 -4.36 -7.06
C MET A 65 8.89 -5.71 -6.57
N LYS A 66 10.18 -5.79 -6.26
CA LYS A 66 10.79 -7.00 -5.69
C LYS A 66 10.20 -7.35 -4.33
N LEU A 67 10.04 -6.35 -3.47
CA LEU A 67 9.42 -6.54 -2.15
C LEU A 67 7.98 -7.04 -2.27
N TRP A 68 7.20 -6.47 -3.19
CA TRP A 68 5.83 -6.93 -3.46
C TRP A 68 5.79 -8.38 -3.94
N LYS A 69 6.63 -8.73 -4.92
CA LYS A 69 6.68 -10.10 -5.44
C LYS A 69 7.00 -11.10 -4.34
N ALA A 70 8.00 -10.79 -3.51
CA ALA A 70 8.41 -11.65 -2.41
C ALA A 70 7.29 -11.79 -1.37
N LEU A 71 6.66 -10.68 -1.01
CA LEU A 71 5.58 -10.67 -0.02
C LEU A 71 4.37 -11.47 -0.50
N ILE A 72 3.92 -11.23 -1.72
CA ILE A 72 2.77 -11.92 -2.32
C ILE A 72 3.01 -13.43 -2.36
N LYS A 73 4.21 -13.83 -2.76
CA LYS A 73 4.59 -15.24 -2.82
C LYS A 73 4.67 -15.86 -1.42
N LYS A 74 5.35 -15.20 -0.48
CA LYS A 74 5.55 -15.72 0.88
C LYS A 74 4.22 -15.90 1.62
N GLU A 75 3.36 -14.90 1.58
CA GLU A 75 2.09 -14.88 2.30
C GLU A 75 0.93 -15.47 1.50
N LYS A 76 1.16 -15.82 0.24
CA LYS A 76 0.14 -16.34 -0.69
C LYS A 76 -1.03 -15.38 -0.82
N LEU A 77 -0.72 -14.12 -1.13
CA LEU A 77 -1.73 -13.06 -1.22
C LEU A 77 -2.40 -13.04 -2.59
N SER A 78 -3.69 -12.78 -2.58
CA SER A 78 -4.47 -12.56 -3.79
C SER A 78 -5.03 -11.14 -3.74
N ILE A 79 -4.41 -10.23 -4.47
CA ILE A 79 -4.80 -8.82 -4.49
C ILE A 79 -5.83 -8.60 -5.58
N LYS A 80 -7.10 -8.64 -5.21
CA LYS A 80 -8.23 -8.55 -6.14
C LYS A 80 -8.55 -7.12 -6.51
N ASN A 81 -8.38 -6.19 -5.58
CA ASN A 81 -8.72 -4.80 -5.79
C ASN A 81 -7.59 -3.90 -5.32
N VAL A 82 -7.37 -2.81 -6.06
CA VAL A 82 -6.44 -1.75 -5.70
C VAL A 82 -7.22 -0.44 -5.69
N ILE A 83 -7.12 0.30 -4.60
CA ILE A 83 -7.71 1.63 -4.46
C ILE A 83 -6.59 2.63 -4.26
N ALA A 84 -6.52 3.65 -5.13
CA ALA A 84 -5.61 4.77 -4.90
C ALA A 84 -6.35 5.88 -4.18
N THR A 85 -5.79 6.35 -3.07
CA THR A 85 -6.38 7.44 -2.30
C THR A 85 -6.27 8.77 -3.04
N HIS A 86 -5.17 8.96 -3.77
CA HIS A 86 -4.94 10.15 -4.59
C HIS A 86 -3.84 9.85 -5.63
N MET A 87 -3.55 10.84 -6.49
CA MET A 87 -2.74 10.64 -7.69
C MET A 87 -1.23 10.72 -7.49
N HIS A 88 -0.72 10.96 -6.30
CA HIS A 88 0.72 11.09 -6.06
C HIS A 88 1.46 9.77 -6.38
N PRO A 89 2.69 9.85 -6.93
CA PRO A 89 3.41 8.66 -7.43
C PRO A 89 3.66 7.59 -6.38
N ASP A 90 3.82 7.94 -5.09
CA ASP A 90 4.04 6.99 -4.01
C ASP A 90 2.76 6.26 -3.60
N HIS A 91 1.62 6.65 -4.12
CA HIS A 91 0.32 6.03 -3.87
C HIS A 91 -0.20 5.27 -5.08
N ILE A 92 -0.14 5.86 -6.29
CA ILE A 92 -0.66 5.25 -7.51
C ILE A 92 0.41 4.52 -8.34
N GLY A 93 1.69 4.67 -7.99
CA GLY A 93 2.80 4.29 -8.85
C GLY A 93 2.77 2.88 -9.43
N LEU A 94 2.33 1.89 -8.65
CA LEU A 94 2.28 0.50 -9.09
C LEU A 94 0.86 0.01 -9.44
N ALA A 95 -0.13 0.89 -9.51
CA ALA A 95 -1.51 0.48 -9.82
C ALA A 95 -1.59 -0.29 -11.14
N GLY A 96 -1.00 0.23 -12.20
CA GLY A 96 -0.97 -0.43 -13.51
C GLY A 96 -0.24 -1.77 -13.48
N TRP A 97 0.82 -1.88 -12.70
CA TRP A 97 1.56 -3.12 -12.53
C TRP A 97 0.69 -4.21 -11.86
N PHE A 98 -0.07 -3.84 -10.83
CA PHE A 98 -1.01 -4.77 -10.20
C PHE A 98 -2.11 -5.22 -11.16
N VAL A 99 -2.65 -4.29 -11.95
CA VAL A 99 -3.68 -4.62 -12.94
C VAL A 99 -3.14 -5.62 -13.98
N LYS A 100 -1.95 -5.37 -14.52
CA LYS A 100 -1.36 -6.24 -15.54
C LYS A 100 -0.90 -7.57 -14.99
N LYS A 101 -0.17 -7.56 -13.88
CA LYS A 101 0.49 -8.77 -13.37
C LYS A 101 -0.45 -9.66 -12.57
N TYR A 102 -1.31 -9.05 -11.74
CA TYR A 102 -2.17 -9.78 -10.81
C TYR A 102 -3.64 -9.72 -11.17
N ASN A 103 -3.96 -9.10 -12.28
CA ASN A 103 -5.33 -8.97 -12.78
C ASN A 103 -6.26 -8.29 -11.75
N SER A 104 -5.72 -7.35 -10.99
CA SER A 104 -6.47 -6.61 -9.99
C SER A 104 -7.43 -5.62 -10.63
N ASN A 105 -8.57 -5.38 -10.00
CA ASN A 105 -9.44 -4.25 -10.33
C ASN A 105 -8.83 -2.98 -9.73
N PHE A 106 -8.99 -1.86 -10.42
CA PHE A 106 -8.45 -0.58 -9.96
C PHE A 106 -9.57 0.45 -9.81
N SER A 107 -9.53 1.20 -8.70
CA SER A 107 -10.48 2.26 -8.40
C SER A 107 -9.78 3.49 -7.84
N MET A 108 -10.23 4.67 -8.25
CA MET A 108 -9.83 5.94 -7.67
C MET A 108 -10.88 6.99 -7.98
N SER A 109 -10.79 8.17 -7.35
CA SER A 109 -11.74 9.25 -7.63
C SER A 109 -11.59 9.74 -9.06
N ARG A 110 -12.70 10.22 -9.65
CA ARG A 110 -12.69 10.78 -11.00
C ARG A 110 -11.74 11.97 -11.09
N THR A 111 -11.76 12.85 -10.11
CA THR A 111 -10.91 14.04 -10.08
C THR A 111 -9.44 13.69 -10.11
N ASP A 112 -9.01 12.77 -9.26
CA ASP A 112 -7.62 12.32 -9.23
C ASP A 112 -7.22 11.61 -10.51
N TYR A 113 -8.09 10.77 -11.05
CA TYR A 113 -7.84 10.08 -12.32
C TYR A 113 -7.62 11.07 -13.47
N LEU A 114 -8.50 12.06 -13.61
CA LEU A 114 -8.38 13.07 -14.66
C LEU A 114 -7.12 13.89 -14.49
N GLN A 115 -6.80 14.31 -13.28
CA GLN A 115 -5.58 15.07 -13.00
C GLN A 115 -4.33 14.25 -13.31
N CYS A 116 -4.31 12.99 -12.94
CA CYS A 116 -3.24 12.05 -13.26
C CYS A 116 -3.02 11.93 -14.78
N ARG A 117 -4.09 11.83 -15.54
CA ARG A 117 -4.03 11.73 -17.01
C ARG A 117 -3.52 13.01 -17.65
N ILE A 118 -3.86 14.16 -17.10
CA ILE A 118 -3.37 15.45 -17.60
C ILE A 118 -1.87 15.62 -17.36
N LEU A 119 -1.39 15.15 -16.19
CA LEU A 119 -0.01 15.31 -15.78
C LEU A 119 0.92 14.20 -16.29
N SER A 120 0.39 13.16 -16.84
CA SER A 120 1.21 12.02 -17.33
C SER A 120 1.73 12.19 -18.74
#